data_d49a8399221d683f2ff642ec119d15b8
#
_entry.id   d49a8399221d683f2ff642ec119d15b8
#
_cell.length_a   1.000
_cell.length_b   1.000
_cell.length_c   1.000
_cell.angle_alpha   90.00
_cell.angle_beta   90.00
_cell.angle_gamma   90.00
#
_symmetry.space_group_name_H-M   'P 1'
#
loop_
_entity.id
_entity.type
_entity.pdbx_description
1 polymer ?
#
loop_
_entity_poly.entity_id
_entity_poly.type
_entity_poly.pdbx_seq_one_letter_code
_entity_poly.pdbx_strand_id
1 'polypeptide(L)'
;MSNISAAQVKELREKTGLGLMDCKKALEDAEGNMDKAIEELRKTSGVKASKKSGRSAADGLIAIKNIDDQIFMIEVNCETDFVARDDSFVEFTSQTLKSYSENPDKTLQELMDDGIEDNREKIVQKLGENIVVRRVAKTESSTITGSYLHSNNKIGCIVSLEGGSHDLAIDIAMHAAATDPLAVSPADIPSELVEKEREIYKAQSEDSGKPPEIIEKMIEGKVSKFLAEVSLTEQDFVKDPNTKINQLLKENSASILNFTRFEVGEGIEVEKVDFAAEVMSQIEG
;
A
#
# COMPACT_ATOMS: atom_id res chain seq x y z
N MET A 1 22.76 37.04 -23.64
CA MET A 1 21.75 35.98 -23.45
C MET A 1 22.17 34.81 -24.30
N SER A 2 22.50 33.69 -23.70
CA SER A 2 22.85 32.48 -24.42
C SER A 2 21.61 32.00 -25.20
N ASN A 3 21.80 31.78 -26.50
CA ASN A 3 20.70 31.37 -27.39
C ASN A 3 20.52 29.87 -27.21
N ILE A 4 19.64 29.47 -26.24
CA ILE A 4 19.34 28.06 -25.98
C ILE A 4 18.61 27.49 -27.20
N SER A 5 19.18 26.46 -27.80
CA SER A 5 18.58 25.82 -28.97
C SER A 5 17.53 24.81 -28.57
N ALA A 6 16.53 24.60 -29.42
CA ALA A 6 15.53 23.58 -29.25
C ALA A 6 16.11 22.16 -29.13
N ALA A 7 17.28 21.92 -29.78
CA ALA A 7 18.01 20.67 -29.71
C ALA A 7 18.57 20.40 -28.31
N GLN A 8 19.14 21.42 -27.65
CA GLN A 8 19.64 21.29 -26.26
C GLN A 8 18.52 21.03 -25.28
N VAL A 9 17.37 21.70 -25.44
CA VAL A 9 16.18 21.47 -24.61
C VAL A 9 15.68 20.04 -24.78
N LYS A 10 15.64 19.55 -26.03
CA LYS A 10 15.24 18.18 -26.34
C LYS A 10 16.19 17.16 -25.71
N GLU A 11 17.50 17.37 -25.85
CA GLU A 11 18.54 16.52 -25.27
C GLU A 11 18.41 16.45 -23.73
N LEU A 12 18.26 17.61 -23.07
CA LEU A 12 18.08 17.65 -21.62
C LEU A 12 16.79 16.92 -21.19
N ARG A 13 15.72 17.08 -21.98
CA ARG A 13 14.46 16.36 -21.73
C ARG A 13 14.61 14.84 -21.89
N GLU A 14 15.32 14.37 -22.90
CA GLU A 14 15.61 12.94 -23.10
C GLU A 14 16.45 12.36 -21.96
N LYS A 15 17.40 13.13 -21.43
CA LYS A 15 18.25 12.72 -20.30
C LYS A 15 17.52 12.74 -18.94
N THR A 16 16.59 13.66 -18.73
CA THR A 16 15.97 13.88 -17.41
C THR A 16 14.53 13.39 -17.32
N GLY A 17 13.84 13.22 -18.47
CA GLY A 17 12.42 12.90 -18.54
C GLY A 17 11.49 14.03 -18.09
N LEU A 18 12.00 15.23 -17.78
CA LEU A 18 11.24 16.34 -17.24
C LEU A 18 10.51 17.14 -18.32
N GLY A 19 9.61 18.04 -17.88
CA GLY A 19 8.82 18.91 -18.78
C GLY A 19 9.70 19.83 -19.62
N LEU A 20 9.25 20.14 -20.85
CA LEU A 20 9.99 21.00 -21.81
C LEU A 20 10.32 22.37 -21.21
N MET A 21 9.40 22.96 -20.46
CA MET A 21 9.59 24.28 -19.86
C MET A 21 10.57 24.27 -18.68
N ASP A 22 10.57 23.19 -17.87
CA ASP A 22 11.55 23.02 -16.80
C ASP A 22 12.96 22.87 -17.38
N CYS A 23 13.11 22.04 -18.43
CA CYS A 23 14.38 21.85 -19.12
C CYS A 23 14.89 23.14 -19.78
N LYS A 24 13.98 23.91 -20.43
CA LYS A 24 14.34 25.19 -21.05
C LYS A 24 14.83 26.19 -20.00
N LYS A 25 14.07 26.34 -18.91
CA LYS A 25 14.43 27.26 -17.82
C LYS A 25 15.75 26.87 -17.18
N ALA A 26 15.97 25.58 -16.88
CA ALA A 26 17.23 25.12 -16.31
C ALA A 26 18.44 25.40 -17.22
N LEU A 27 18.28 25.26 -18.54
CA LEU A 27 19.32 25.60 -19.49
C LEU A 27 19.56 27.12 -19.58
N GLU A 28 18.52 27.93 -19.50
CA GLU A 28 18.64 29.39 -19.44
C GLU A 28 19.41 29.83 -18.19
N ASP A 29 19.02 29.31 -17.00
CA ASP A 29 19.67 29.60 -15.73
C ASP A 29 21.12 29.09 -15.69
N ALA A 30 21.42 27.98 -16.38
CA ALA A 30 22.76 27.41 -16.50
C ALA A 30 23.58 27.98 -17.71
N GLU A 31 23.11 29.04 -18.38
CA GLU A 31 23.75 29.66 -19.53
C GLU A 31 24.09 28.68 -20.69
N GLY A 32 23.25 27.63 -20.84
CA GLY A 32 23.41 26.60 -21.85
C GLY A 32 24.32 25.44 -21.45
N ASN A 33 24.85 25.42 -20.23
CA ASN A 33 25.65 24.33 -19.73
C ASN A 33 24.76 23.15 -19.29
N MET A 34 24.90 22.02 -19.99
CA MET A 34 24.06 20.83 -19.79
C MET A 34 24.25 20.23 -18.40
N ASP A 35 25.48 20.10 -17.91
CA ASP A 35 25.77 19.46 -16.62
C ASP A 35 25.26 20.31 -15.45
N LYS A 36 25.46 21.63 -15.53
CA LYS A 36 24.91 22.57 -14.55
C LYS A 36 23.37 22.56 -14.55
N ALA A 37 22.74 22.49 -15.71
CA ALA A 37 21.30 22.41 -15.82
C ALA A 37 20.76 21.13 -15.17
N ILE A 38 21.43 19.99 -15.35
CA ILE A 38 21.09 18.73 -14.69
C ILE A 38 21.22 18.86 -13.16
N GLU A 39 22.32 19.46 -12.68
CA GLU A 39 22.54 19.68 -11.26
C GLU A 39 21.47 20.59 -10.64
N GLU A 40 21.10 21.69 -11.28
CA GLU A 40 20.05 22.59 -10.82
C GLU A 40 18.66 21.91 -10.82
N LEU A 41 18.37 21.08 -11.82
CA LEU A 41 17.14 20.29 -11.85
C LEU A 41 17.07 19.29 -10.69
N ARG A 42 18.20 18.68 -10.32
CA ARG A 42 18.28 17.79 -9.15
C ARG A 42 18.04 18.54 -7.84
N LYS A 43 18.65 19.72 -7.66
CA LYS A 43 18.43 20.55 -6.46
C LYS A 43 16.97 21.02 -6.35
N THR A 44 16.35 21.33 -7.48
CA THR A 44 14.95 21.79 -7.50
C THR A 44 13.96 20.65 -7.34
N SER A 45 14.31 19.39 -7.63
CA SER A 45 13.42 18.23 -7.44
C SER A 45 13.06 18.04 -5.98
N GLY A 46 14.02 18.06 -5.06
CA GLY A 46 13.78 17.96 -3.63
C GLY A 46 12.88 19.04 -3.08
N VAL A 47 13.10 20.30 -3.53
CA VAL A 47 12.23 21.43 -3.11
C VAL A 47 10.80 21.24 -3.63
N LYS A 48 10.63 20.77 -4.88
CA LYS A 48 9.29 20.49 -5.44
C LYS A 48 8.61 19.32 -4.72
N ALA A 49 9.34 18.25 -4.42
CA ALA A 49 8.85 17.09 -3.68
C ALA A 49 8.43 17.49 -2.25
N SER A 50 9.27 18.24 -1.54
CA SER A 50 8.95 18.73 -0.20
C SER A 50 7.68 19.59 -0.15
N LYS A 51 7.45 20.46 -1.15
CA LYS A 51 6.22 21.26 -1.22
C LYS A 51 4.94 20.43 -1.43
N LYS A 52 5.08 19.22 -1.94
CA LYS A 52 3.95 18.30 -2.23
C LYS A 52 3.74 17.25 -1.15
N SER A 53 4.71 17.03 -0.26
CA SER A 53 4.68 15.96 0.75
C SER A 53 3.48 16.02 1.70
N GLY A 54 2.88 17.20 1.87
CA GLY A 54 1.67 17.38 2.68
C GLY A 54 0.34 17.06 1.95
N ARG A 55 0.38 16.71 0.66
CA ARG A 55 -0.84 16.35 -0.08
C ARG A 55 -1.21 14.90 0.18
N SER A 56 -2.52 14.63 0.29
CA SER A 56 -3.02 13.27 0.48
C SER A 56 -2.73 12.41 -0.76
N ALA A 57 -2.02 11.31 -0.58
CA ALA A 57 -1.68 10.34 -1.61
C ALA A 57 -2.37 9.01 -1.28
N ALA A 58 -3.66 8.92 -1.57
CA ALA A 58 -4.51 7.78 -1.21
C ALA A 58 -4.70 6.77 -2.35
N ASP A 59 -4.23 7.09 -3.54
CA ASP A 59 -4.14 6.16 -4.66
C ASP A 59 -2.72 5.54 -4.76
N GLY A 60 -2.45 4.66 -5.70
CA GLY A 60 -1.13 4.02 -5.83
C GLY A 60 -1.18 2.59 -6.34
N LEU A 61 -0.11 1.83 -6.08
CA LEU A 61 0.04 0.42 -6.42
C LEU A 61 0.65 -0.39 -5.29
N ILE A 62 0.24 -1.65 -5.22
CA ILE A 62 0.96 -2.70 -4.51
C ILE A 62 1.73 -3.51 -5.55
N ALA A 63 2.98 -3.83 -5.23
CA ALA A 63 3.79 -4.73 -6.03
C ALA A 63 4.32 -5.87 -5.16
N ILE A 64 4.37 -7.07 -5.74
CA ILE A 64 4.85 -8.29 -5.08
C ILE A 64 5.93 -8.92 -5.95
N LYS A 65 6.96 -9.45 -5.31
CA LYS A 65 8.05 -10.19 -5.95
C LYS A 65 8.41 -11.40 -5.13
N ASN A 66 8.46 -12.55 -5.79
CA ASN A 66 8.89 -13.82 -5.21
C ASN A 66 10.35 -14.06 -5.60
N ILE A 67 11.19 -14.33 -4.61
CA ILE A 67 12.61 -14.70 -4.79
C ILE A 67 12.88 -15.90 -3.91
N ASP A 68 13.17 -17.03 -4.54
CA ASP A 68 13.34 -18.31 -3.87
C ASP A 68 12.14 -18.59 -2.94
N ASP A 69 12.39 -18.76 -1.63
CA ASP A 69 11.36 -19.05 -0.63
C ASP A 69 10.85 -17.77 0.09
N GLN A 70 11.28 -16.59 -0.34
CA GLN A 70 10.84 -15.31 0.22
C GLN A 70 9.94 -14.51 -0.73
N ILE A 71 8.94 -13.86 -0.16
CA ILE A 71 8.06 -12.95 -0.89
C ILE A 71 8.22 -11.56 -0.32
N PHE A 72 8.36 -10.59 -1.21
CA PHE A 72 8.49 -9.16 -0.91
C PHE A 72 7.29 -8.42 -1.45
N MET A 73 6.76 -7.51 -0.64
CA MET A 73 5.61 -6.68 -1.00
C MET A 73 5.86 -5.23 -0.61
N ILE A 74 5.48 -4.30 -1.49
CA ILE A 74 5.52 -2.86 -1.21
C ILE A 74 4.21 -2.19 -1.59
N GLU A 75 3.91 -1.08 -0.92
CA GLU A 75 2.88 -0.12 -1.31
C GLU A 75 3.53 1.21 -1.63
N VAL A 76 3.27 1.71 -2.85
CA VAL A 76 3.67 3.06 -3.29
C VAL A 76 2.42 3.84 -3.63
N ASN A 77 2.27 5.02 -3.00
CA ASN A 77 1.10 5.87 -3.14
C ASN A 77 1.36 7.09 -4.02
N CYS A 78 0.29 7.58 -4.66
CA CYS A 78 0.20 8.82 -5.41
C CYS A 78 -1.16 9.49 -5.17
N GLU A 79 -1.39 10.69 -5.74
CA GLU A 79 -2.63 11.44 -5.52
C GLU A 79 -3.79 10.88 -6.37
N THR A 80 -3.53 10.41 -7.61
CA THR A 80 -4.57 9.99 -8.57
C THR A 80 -4.30 8.61 -9.19
N ASP A 81 -5.38 7.98 -9.68
CA ASP A 81 -5.32 6.73 -10.43
C ASP A 81 -4.66 6.89 -11.82
N PHE A 82 -4.63 8.11 -12.36
CA PHE A 82 -3.93 8.41 -13.62
C PHE A 82 -2.42 8.22 -13.43
N VAL A 83 -1.85 8.77 -12.36
CA VAL A 83 -0.43 8.61 -12.03
C VAL A 83 -0.12 7.16 -11.64
N ALA A 84 -1.02 6.49 -10.93
CA ALA A 84 -0.85 5.07 -10.60
C ALA A 84 -0.69 4.16 -11.84
N ARG A 85 -1.17 4.60 -13.01
CA ARG A 85 -1.06 3.88 -14.30
C ARG A 85 0.05 4.41 -15.20
N ASP A 86 0.74 5.49 -14.83
CA ASP A 86 1.85 6.03 -15.61
C ASP A 86 3.05 5.07 -15.60
N ASP A 87 3.63 4.80 -16.78
CA ASP A 87 4.74 3.87 -16.93
C ASP A 87 5.92 4.20 -16.02
N SER A 88 6.18 5.49 -15.77
CA SER A 88 7.29 5.92 -14.91
C SER A 88 7.01 5.65 -13.44
N PHE A 89 5.75 5.71 -13.01
CA PHE A 89 5.35 5.35 -11.65
C PHE A 89 5.43 3.83 -11.44
N VAL A 90 4.96 3.06 -12.41
CA VAL A 90 5.07 1.59 -12.39
C VAL A 90 6.53 1.15 -12.38
N GLU A 91 7.36 1.76 -13.21
CA GLU A 91 8.82 1.51 -13.26
C GLU A 91 9.48 1.84 -11.91
N PHE A 92 9.18 3.00 -11.31
CA PHE A 92 9.70 3.40 -10.00
C PHE A 92 9.29 2.39 -8.92
N THR A 93 8.02 1.97 -8.90
CA THR A 93 7.51 0.95 -7.97
C THR A 93 8.27 -0.36 -8.13
N SER A 94 8.49 -0.81 -9.37
CA SER A 94 9.23 -2.04 -9.67
C SER A 94 10.70 -1.96 -9.22
N GLN A 95 11.37 -0.83 -9.48
CA GLN A 95 12.76 -0.61 -9.07
C GLN A 95 12.90 -0.54 -7.55
N THR A 96 11.95 0.09 -6.85
CA THR A 96 11.91 0.15 -5.39
C THR A 96 11.73 -1.25 -4.79
N LEU A 97 10.81 -2.05 -5.33
CA LEU A 97 10.62 -3.44 -4.91
C LEU A 97 11.88 -4.29 -5.15
N LYS A 98 12.56 -4.09 -6.29
CA LYS A 98 13.82 -4.75 -6.58
C LYS A 98 14.89 -4.38 -5.56
N SER A 99 15.07 -3.09 -5.27
CA SER A 99 16.03 -2.62 -4.26
C SER A 99 15.74 -3.22 -2.87
N TYR A 100 14.45 -3.27 -2.47
CA TYR A 100 14.05 -3.91 -1.22
C TYR A 100 14.39 -5.40 -1.20
N SER A 101 14.09 -6.12 -2.28
CA SER A 101 14.35 -7.56 -2.37
C SER A 101 15.85 -7.92 -2.38
N GLU A 102 16.72 -7.00 -2.85
CA GLU A 102 18.18 -7.15 -2.82
C GLU A 102 18.79 -6.75 -1.47
N ASN A 103 18.05 -6.03 -0.63
CA ASN A 103 18.49 -5.55 0.68
C ASN A 103 17.43 -5.82 1.76
N PRO A 104 17.08 -7.11 2.01
CA PRO A 104 15.91 -7.48 2.81
C PRO A 104 15.99 -7.12 4.28
N ASP A 105 17.17 -6.82 4.80
CA ASP A 105 17.39 -6.47 6.20
C ASP A 105 17.40 -4.97 6.49
N LYS A 106 17.32 -4.14 5.42
CA LYS A 106 17.21 -2.69 5.57
C LYS A 106 15.80 -2.28 5.92
N THR A 107 15.70 -1.31 6.79
CA THR A 107 14.46 -0.59 7.05
C THR A 107 14.06 0.23 5.82
N LEU A 108 12.79 0.62 5.75
CA LEU A 108 12.33 1.51 4.67
C LEU A 108 13.14 2.81 4.62
N GLN A 109 13.48 3.40 5.78
CA GLN A 109 14.27 4.62 5.83
C GLN A 109 15.68 4.43 5.24
N GLU A 110 16.37 3.36 5.59
CA GLU A 110 17.69 3.04 5.03
C GLU A 110 17.64 2.80 3.53
N LEU A 111 16.57 2.18 3.01
CA LEU A 111 16.36 2.03 1.57
C LEU A 111 16.14 3.39 0.87
N MET A 112 15.37 4.28 1.49
CA MET A 112 15.15 5.63 0.96
C MET A 112 16.47 6.39 0.87
N ASP A 113 17.29 6.35 1.93
CA ASP A 113 18.59 7.03 2.00
C ASP A 113 19.62 6.47 1.00
N ASP A 114 19.46 5.23 0.55
CA ASP A 114 20.29 4.55 -0.45
C ASP A 114 19.94 4.91 -1.92
N GLY A 115 19.28 6.06 -2.14
CA GLY A 115 19.00 6.61 -3.46
C GLY A 115 17.60 6.37 -4.00
N ILE A 116 16.71 5.68 -3.26
CA ILE A 116 15.28 5.61 -3.62
C ILE A 116 14.67 7.01 -3.50
N GLU A 117 15.06 7.80 -2.48
CA GLU A 117 14.58 9.17 -2.30
C GLU A 117 14.92 10.05 -3.50
N ASP A 118 16.16 10.02 -4.00
CA ASP A 118 16.57 10.76 -5.20
C ASP A 118 15.69 10.42 -6.42
N ASN A 119 15.31 9.13 -6.57
CA ASN A 119 14.45 8.69 -7.65
C ASN A 119 13.00 9.10 -7.43
N ARG A 120 12.50 9.03 -6.19
CA ARG A 120 11.18 9.51 -5.81
C ARG A 120 11.02 11.01 -6.11
N GLU A 121 11.98 11.83 -5.74
CA GLU A 121 11.96 13.27 -6.04
C GLU A 121 11.89 13.57 -7.54
N LYS A 122 12.65 12.83 -8.36
CA LYS A 122 12.60 12.97 -9.83
C LYS A 122 11.21 12.64 -10.37
N ILE A 123 10.60 11.56 -9.88
CA ILE A 123 9.26 11.14 -10.29
C ILE A 123 8.21 12.16 -9.84
N VAL A 124 8.27 12.66 -8.61
CA VAL A 124 7.40 13.75 -8.11
C VAL A 124 7.53 14.98 -9.00
N GLN A 125 8.74 15.35 -9.41
CA GLN A 125 8.96 16.47 -10.32
C GLN A 125 8.38 16.21 -11.72
N LYS A 126 8.52 14.98 -12.23
CA LYS A 126 8.05 14.58 -13.56
C LYS A 126 6.53 14.52 -13.64
N LEU A 127 5.89 13.84 -12.69
CA LEU A 127 4.45 13.58 -12.71
C LEU A 127 3.61 14.68 -12.06
N GLY A 128 4.24 15.48 -11.20
CA GLY A 128 3.57 16.62 -10.60
C GLY A 128 2.71 16.29 -9.38
N GLU A 129 2.73 15.06 -8.86
CA GLU A 129 1.99 14.60 -7.69
C GLU A 129 2.90 14.25 -6.52
N ASN A 130 2.35 14.20 -5.31
CA ASN A 130 3.00 13.60 -4.16
C ASN A 130 3.11 12.08 -4.38
N ILE A 131 4.30 11.52 -4.19
CA ILE A 131 4.56 10.09 -4.29
C ILE A 131 5.23 9.63 -3.01
N VAL A 132 4.72 8.55 -2.41
CA VAL A 132 5.19 8.04 -1.12
C VAL A 132 5.42 6.54 -1.22
N VAL A 133 6.63 6.07 -0.90
CA VAL A 133 6.85 4.66 -0.58
C VAL A 133 6.34 4.45 0.84
N ARG A 134 5.14 3.89 0.98
CA ARG A 134 4.41 3.92 2.24
C ARG A 134 4.84 2.84 3.21
N ARG A 135 4.90 1.62 2.74
CA ARG A 135 5.19 0.45 3.57
C ARG A 135 5.78 -0.69 2.74
N VAL A 136 6.54 -1.53 3.42
CA VAL A 136 7.16 -2.73 2.87
C VAL A 136 6.87 -3.90 3.79
N ALA A 137 6.80 -5.10 3.22
CA ALA A 137 6.67 -6.35 3.97
C ALA A 137 7.42 -7.47 3.26
N LYS A 138 7.85 -8.46 4.03
CA LYS A 138 8.44 -9.70 3.51
C LYS A 138 7.97 -10.90 4.34
N THR A 139 7.97 -12.07 3.73
CA THR A 139 7.82 -13.33 4.47
C THR A 139 9.14 -13.73 5.12
N GLU A 140 9.07 -14.57 6.15
CA GLU A 140 10.25 -15.18 6.75
C GLU A 140 10.85 -16.26 5.82
N SER A 141 12.17 -16.41 5.86
CA SER A 141 12.86 -17.49 5.15
C SER A 141 12.51 -18.84 5.75
N SER A 142 12.61 -19.90 4.93
CA SER A 142 12.41 -21.29 5.37
C SER A 142 10.99 -21.66 5.80
N THR A 143 9.98 -20.94 5.31
CA THR A 143 8.56 -21.26 5.51
C THR A 143 7.90 -21.58 4.16
N ILE A 144 6.75 -22.23 4.21
CA ILE A 144 5.90 -22.36 3.00
C ILE A 144 5.20 -21.03 2.79
N THR A 145 5.48 -20.36 1.69
CA THR A 145 4.99 -19.02 1.42
C THR A 145 4.01 -18.97 0.26
N GLY A 146 3.07 -18.05 0.30
CA GLY A 146 2.14 -17.75 -0.78
C GLY A 146 1.84 -16.28 -0.87
N SER A 147 1.53 -15.83 -2.07
CA SER A 147 1.11 -14.44 -2.31
C SER A 147 -0.07 -14.36 -3.24
N TYR A 148 -0.85 -13.33 -3.06
CA TYR A 148 -1.91 -12.95 -3.98
C TYR A 148 -1.88 -11.44 -4.22
N LEU A 149 -1.87 -11.05 -5.48
CA LEU A 149 -2.03 -9.66 -5.90
C LEU A 149 -3.28 -9.58 -6.76
N HIS A 150 -4.23 -8.75 -6.35
CA HIS A 150 -5.47 -8.54 -7.10
C HIS A 150 -5.16 -7.89 -8.46
N SER A 151 -5.94 -8.19 -9.48
CA SER A 151 -5.70 -7.79 -10.88
C SER A 151 -5.59 -6.28 -11.12
N ASN A 152 -6.15 -5.46 -10.21
CA ASN A 152 -6.03 -4.00 -10.25
C ASN A 152 -4.80 -3.45 -9.49
N ASN A 153 -3.98 -4.33 -8.89
CA ASN A 153 -2.81 -3.99 -8.07
C ASN A 153 -3.12 -3.09 -6.85
N LYS A 154 -4.37 -3.09 -6.37
CA LYS A 154 -4.79 -2.28 -5.22
C LYS A 154 -4.83 -3.06 -3.91
N ILE A 155 -4.89 -4.40 -3.97
CA ILE A 155 -4.91 -5.29 -2.81
C ILE A 155 -3.86 -6.37 -3.04
N GLY A 156 -3.01 -6.56 -2.04
CA GLY A 156 -2.01 -7.63 -2.01
C GLY A 156 -1.97 -8.31 -0.65
N CYS A 157 -1.72 -9.61 -0.64
CA CYS A 157 -1.52 -10.37 0.59
C CYS A 157 -0.36 -11.35 0.43
N ILE A 158 0.44 -11.49 1.47
CA ILE A 158 1.49 -12.50 1.60
C ILE A 158 1.24 -13.32 2.85
N VAL A 159 1.48 -14.62 2.78
CA VAL A 159 1.21 -15.60 3.85
C VAL A 159 2.42 -16.48 4.06
N SER A 160 2.70 -16.82 5.31
CA SER A 160 3.70 -17.82 5.72
C SER A 160 3.01 -18.94 6.49
N LEU A 161 3.28 -20.18 6.08
CA LEU A 161 2.76 -21.39 6.70
C LEU A 161 3.89 -22.24 7.31
N GLU A 162 3.57 -22.91 8.38
CA GLU A 162 4.29 -24.11 8.84
C GLU A 162 3.53 -25.33 8.31
N GLY A 163 4.18 -26.14 7.48
CA GLY A 163 3.56 -27.27 6.81
C GLY A 163 2.64 -26.90 5.63
N GLY A 164 1.98 -27.88 5.06
CA GLY A 164 1.12 -27.69 3.89
C GLY A 164 1.88 -27.56 2.57
N SER A 165 1.38 -26.72 1.66
CA SER A 165 1.94 -26.52 0.32
C SER A 165 1.90 -25.04 -0.08
N HIS A 166 2.69 -24.66 -1.10
CA HIS A 166 2.64 -23.33 -1.70
C HIS A 166 1.26 -22.99 -2.29
N ASP A 167 0.59 -23.97 -2.90
CA ASP A 167 -0.77 -23.77 -3.43
C ASP A 167 -1.76 -23.41 -2.32
N LEU A 168 -1.67 -24.10 -1.17
CA LEU A 168 -2.48 -23.76 0.01
C LEU A 168 -2.17 -22.35 0.52
N ALA A 169 -0.89 -21.95 0.57
CA ALA A 169 -0.49 -20.62 0.99
C ALA A 169 -1.03 -19.53 0.05
N ILE A 170 -1.01 -19.77 -1.27
CA ILE A 170 -1.61 -18.88 -2.28
C ILE A 170 -3.12 -18.77 -2.09
N ASP A 171 -3.80 -19.88 -1.83
CA ASP A 171 -5.24 -19.93 -1.62
C ASP A 171 -5.65 -19.16 -0.36
N ILE A 172 -4.87 -19.27 0.72
CA ILE A 172 -5.09 -18.50 1.95
C ILE A 172 -4.77 -17.02 1.73
N ALA A 173 -3.70 -16.67 0.98
CA ALA A 173 -3.39 -15.29 0.65
C ALA A 173 -4.51 -14.64 -0.16
N MET A 174 -5.09 -15.35 -1.13
CA MET A 174 -6.23 -14.87 -1.90
C MET A 174 -7.47 -14.68 -1.02
N HIS A 175 -7.75 -15.63 -0.13
CA HIS A 175 -8.84 -15.52 0.83
C HIS A 175 -8.67 -14.31 1.74
N ALA A 176 -7.50 -14.15 2.38
CA ALA A 176 -7.21 -13.03 3.26
C ALA A 176 -7.26 -11.67 2.53
N ALA A 177 -6.82 -11.61 1.26
CA ALA A 177 -6.96 -10.42 0.44
C ALA A 177 -8.42 -10.00 0.24
N ALA A 178 -9.34 -10.98 0.12
CA ALA A 178 -10.76 -10.74 -0.13
C ALA A 178 -11.57 -10.45 1.14
N THR A 179 -11.19 -11.02 2.28
CA THR A 179 -12.01 -11.00 3.51
C THR A 179 -11.50 -10.05 4.58
N ASP A 180 -10.31 -9.50 4.41
CA ASP A 180 -9.67 -8.53 5.32
C ASP A 180 -9.70 -8.95 6.80
N PRO A 181 -9.16 -10.12 7.17
CA PRO A 181 -9.12 -10.53 8.56
C PRO A 181 -8.15 -9.67 9.36
N LEU A 182 -8.52 -9.37 10.61
CA LEU A 182 -7.68 -8.56 11.51
C LEU A 182 -6.55 -9.38 12.15
N ALA A 183 -6.74 -10.68 12.30
CA ALA A 183 -5.76 -11.57 12.94
C ALA A 183 -5.86 -13.01 12.41
N VAL A 184 -4.85 -13.82 12.71
CA VAL A 184 -4.86 -15.25 12.32
C VAL A 184 -5.96 -16.00 13.05
N SER A 185 -6.08 -15.82 14.38
CA SER A 185 -7.05 -16.53 15.21
C SER A 185 -7.76 -15.58 16.18
N PRO A 186 -8.90 -16.00 16.80
CA PRO A 186 -9.57 -15.21 17.82
C PRO A 186 -8.70 -14.82 19.02
N ALA A 187 -7.70 -15.64 19.34
CA ALA A 187 -6.78 -15.40 20.45
C ALA A 187 -5.80 -14.25 20.16
N ASP A 188 -5.57 -13.92 18.89
CA ASP A 188 -4.65 -12.89 18.45
C ASP A 188 -5.32 -11.51 18.37
N ILE A 189 -6.65 -11.44 18.57
CA ILE A 189 -7.40 -10.17 18.57
C ILE A 189 -7.10 -9.41 19.85
N PRO A 190 -6.69 -8.11 19.77
CA PRO A 190 -6.44 -7.29 20.95
C PRO A 190 -7.64 -7.21 21.88
N SER A 191 -7.45 -7.49 23.18
CA SER A 191 -8.52 -7.48 24.19
C SER A 191 -9.27 -6.15 24.24
N GLU A 192 -8.57 -5.04 24.02
CA GLU A 192 -9.18 -3.70 23.98
C GLU A 192 -10.24 -3.57 22.88
N LEU A 193 -9.98 -4.17 21.71
CA LEU A 193 -10.95 -4.18 20.61
C LEU A 193 -12.16 -5.04 20.96
N VAL A 194 -11.94 -6.20 21.57
CA VAL A 194 -13.02 -7.09 21.99
C VAL A 194 -13.93 -6.42 23.06
N GLU A 195 -13.33 -5.74 24.05
CA GLU A 195 -14.07 -5.02 25.07
C GLU A 195 -14.86 -3.83 24.47
N LYS A 196 -14.26 -3.09 23.54
CA LYS A 196 -14.95 -2.02 22.83
C LYS A 196 -16.19 -2.53 22.08
N GLU A 197 -16.07 -3.65 21.37
CA GLU A 197 -17.21 -4.27 20.69
C GLU A 197 -18.26 -4.77 21.68
N ARG A 198 -17.83 -5.33 22.82
CA ARG A 198 -18.72 -5.76 23.91
C ARG A 198 -19.53 -4.58 24.46
N GLU A 199 -18.92 -3.44 24.69
CA GLU A 199 -19.61 -2.22 25.14
C GLU A 199 -20.63 -1.73 24.12
N ILE A 200 -20.28 -1.75 22.82
CA ILE A 200 -21.20 -1.39 21.73
C ILE A 200 -22.42 -2.32 21.74
N TYR A 201 -22.20 -3.65 21.82
CA TYR A 201 -23.30 -4.62 21.85
C TYR A 201 -24.14 -4.51 23.11
N LYS A 202 -23.56 -4.15 24.24
CA LYS A 202 -24.28 -3.86 25.49
C LYS A 202 -25.23 -2.68 25.32
N ALA A 203 -24.71 -1.53 24.83
CA ALA A 203 -25.52 -0.34 24.57
C ALA A 203 -26.66 -0.61 23.57
N GLN A 204 -26.43 -1.39 22.51
CA GLN A 204 -27.46 -1.80 21.56
C GLN A 204 -28.53 -2.73 22.14
N SER A 205 -28.26 -3.37 23.28
CA SER A 205 -29.12 -4.37 23.88
C SER A 205 -29.92 -3.82 25.09
N GLU A 206 -29.56 -2.65 25.60
CA GLU A 206 -30.21 -2.03 26.79
C GLU A 206 -31.72 -1.80 26.60
N ASP A 207 -32.14 -1.38 25.42
CA ASP A 207 -33.55 -1.09 25.10
C ASP A 207 -34.34 -2.33 24.66
N SER A 208 -33.76 -3.54 24.73
CA SER A 208 -34.38 -4.76 24.22
C SER A 208 -35.53 -5.28 25.09
N GLY A 209 -35.69 -4.78 26.31
CA GLY A 209 -36.74 -5.23 27.28
C GLY A 209 -36.58 -6.67 27.76
N LYS A 210 -35.43 -7.32 27.51
CA LYS A 210 -35.16 -8.72 27.90
C LYS A 210 -34.55 -8.82 29.29
N PRO A 211 -34.66 -9.96 29.96
CA PRO A 211 -33.96 -10.20 31.22
C PRO A 211 -32.44 -10.07 31.09
N PRO A 212 -31.73 -9.58 32.13
CA PRO A 212 -30.27 -9.35 32.09
C PRO A 212 -29.47 -10.58 31.66
N GLU A 213 -29.81 -11.76 32.11
CA GLU A 213 -29.14 -13.03 31.75
C GLU A 213 -29.26 -13.36 30.25
N ILE A 214 -30.36 -12.97 29.63
CA ILE A 214 -30.58 -13.16 28.18
C ILE A 214 -29.77 -12.13 27.40
N ILE A 215 -29.73 -10.89 27.90
CA ILE A 215 -28.92 -9.83 27.31
C ILE A 215 -27.45 -10.24 27.31
N GLU A 216 -26.93 -10.76 28.41
CA GLU A 216 -25.51 -11.18 28.51
C GLU A 216 -25.17 -12.29 27.50
N LYS A 217 -26.01 -13.33 27.42
CA LYS A 217 -25.83 -14.37 26.40
C LYS A 217 -25.90 -13.86 24.96
N MET A 218 -26.75 -12.85 24.71
CA MET A 218 -26.80 -12.21 23.38
C MET A 218 -25.52 -11.45 23.08
N ILE A 219 -24.94 -10.73 24.06
CA ILE A 219 -23.69 -10.01 23.92
C ILE A 219 -22.55 -10.99 23.63
N GLU A 220 -22.45 -12.07 24.44
CA GLU A 220 -21.44 -13.12 24.22
C GLU A 220 -21.56 -13.75 22.83
N GLY A 221 -22.77 -14.03 22.37
CA GLY A 221 -23.02 -14.56 21.04
C GLY A 221 -22.60 -13.60 19.93
N LYS A 222 -22.86 -12.28 20.10
CA LYS A 222 -22.41 -11.25 19.15
C LYS A 222 -20.89 -11.08 19.13
N VAL A 223 -20.24 -11.09 20.31
CA VAL A 223 -18.77 -11.04 20.42
C VAL A 223 -18.14 -12.26 19.76
N SER A 224 -18.67 -13.46 20.02
CA SER A 224 -18.21 -14.68 19.37
C SER A 224 -18.33 -14.62 17.85
N LYS A 225 -19.45 -14.08 17.35
CA LYS A 225 -19.65 -13.88 15.91
C LYS A 225 -18.67 -12.87 15.33
N PHE A 226 -18.47 -11.73 15.99
CA PHE A 226 -17.47 -10.74 15.60
C PHE A 226 -16.07 -11.36 15.52
N LEU A 227 -15.64 -12.08 16.56
CA LEU A 227 -14.35 -12.76 16.57
C LEU A 227 -14.18 -13.75 15.40
N ALA A 228 -15.25 -14.48 15.06
CA ALA A 228 -15.23 -15.39 13.91
C ALA A 228 -15.17 -14.64 12.57
N GLU A 229 -15.82 -13.50 12.45
CA GLU A 229 -15.81 -12.69 11.23
C GLU A 229 -14.44 -12.06 10.95
N VAL A 230 -13.71 -11.64 12.01
CA VAL A 230 -12.43 -10.94 11.86
C VAL A 230 -11.19 -11.85 12.01
N SER A 231 -11.37 -13.14 12.29
CA SER A 231 -10.28 -14.10 12.48
C SER A 231 -10.16 -15.02 11.27
N LEU A 232 -9.00 -15.01 10.62
CA LEU A 232 -8.74 -15.75 9.38
C LEU A 232 -9.11 -17.25 9.50
N THR A 233 -8.73 -17.91 10.61
CA THR A 233 -8.98 -19.34 10.80
C THR A 233 -10.46 -19.71 10.98
N GLU A 234 -11.31 -18.76 11.36
CA GLU A 234 -12.73 -18.98 11.61
C GLU A 234 -13.62 -18.63 10.42
N GLN A 235 -13.06 -18.00 9.40
CA GLN A 235 -13.79 -17.61 8.19
C GLN A 235 -14.07 -18.81 7.28
N ASP A 236 -15.18 -18.75 6.56
CA ASP A 236 -15.54 -19.72 5.53
C ASP A 236 -14.69 -19.45 4.27
N PHE A 237 -14.08 -20.49 3.71
CA PHE A 237 -13.12 -20.35 2.61
C PHE A 237 -13.79 -19.81 1.34
N VAL A 238 -13.27 -18.76 0.73
CA VAL A 238 -13.87 -18.08 -0.43
C VAL A 238 -14.07 -18.99 -1.66
N LYS A 239 -13.25 -20.04 -1.82
CA LYS A 239 -13.41 -21.02 -2.91
C LYS A 239 -14.38 -22.14 -2.58
N ASP A 240 -14.61 -22.44 -1.29
CA ASP A 240 -15.54 -23.44 -0.80
C ASP A 240 -16.17 -22.98 0.51
N PRO A 241 -17.31 -22.26 0.47
CA PRO A 241 -17.95 -21.72 1.66
C PRO A 241 -18.48 -22.78 2.67
N ASN A 242 -18.40 -24.07 2.34
CA ASN A 242 -18.75 -25.15 3.25
C ASN A 242 -17.56 -25.60 4.11
N THR A 243 -16.35 -25.13 3.80
CA THR A 243 -15.11 -25.49 4.49
C THR A 243 -14.52 -24.26 5.18
N LYS A 244 -14.27 -24.33 6.48
CA LYS A 244 -13.56 -23.28 7.22
C LYS A 244 -12.06 -23.34 6.97
N ILE A 245 -11.39 -22.19 7.03
CA ILE A 245 -9.92 -22.12 6.91
C ILE A 245 -9.23 -23.03 7.92
N ASN A 246 -9.69 -23.09 9.18
CA ASN A 246 -9.15 -23.99 10.20
C ASN A 246 -9.25 -25.48 9.81
N GLN A 247 -10.37 -25.86 9.17
CA GLN A 247 -10.54 -27.24 8.68
C GLN A 247 -9.57 -27.50 7.52
N LEU A 248 -9.49 -26.60 6.56
CA LEU A 248 -8.57 -26.67 5.42
C LEU A 248 -7.11 -26.83 5.88
N LEU A 249 -6.69 -26.07 6.89
CA LEU A 249 -5.35 -26.17 7.50
C LEU A 249 -5.11 -27.55 8.12
N LYS A 250 -6.05 -28.07 8.90
CA LYS A 250 -5.94 -29.39 9.53
C LYS A 250 -5.83 -30.52 8.50
N GLU A 251 -6.64 -30.49 7.45
CA GLU A 251 -6.60 -31.47 6.38
C GLU A 251 -5.25 -31.50 5.64
N ASN A 252 -4.55 -30.36 5.59
CA ASN A 252 -3.23 -30.20 4.96
C ASN A 252 -2.07 -30.27 5.96
N SER A 253 -2.29 -30.60 7.23
CA SER A 253 -1.27 -30.58 8.29
C SER A 253 -0.47 -29.28 8.31
N ALA A 254 -1.16 -28.15 8.22
CA ALA A 254 -0.58 -26.81 8.15
C ALA A 254 -1.08 -25.92 9.28
N SER A 255 -0.29 -24.88 9.60
CA SER A 255 -0.69 -23.75 10.43
C SER A 255 -0.21 -22.44 9.82
N ILE A 256 -1.00 -21.35 10.02
CA ILE A 256 -0.62 -20.03 9.57
C ILE A 256 0.32 -19.43 10.61
N LEU A 257 1.55 -19.08 10.21
CA LEU A 257 2.50 -18.37 11.05
C LEU A 257 2.17 -16.87 11.10
N ASN A 258 2.01 -16.28 9.93
CA ASN A 258 1.55 -14.91 9.78
C ASN A 258 0.95 -14.67 8.39
N PHE A 259 0.28 -13.53 8.25
CA PHE A 259 -0.06 -12.94 6.97
C PHE A 259 0.10 -11.42 7.04
N THR A 260 0.33 -10.81 5.90
CA THR A 260 0.32 -9.35 5.76
C THR A 260 -0.54 -8.99 4.55
N ARG A 261 -1.57 -8.21 4.77
CA ARG A 261 -2.43 -7.66 3.73
C ARG A 261 -2.18 -6.17 3.61
N PHE A 262 -2.06 -5.69 2.38
CA PHE A 262 -2.06 -4.26 2.06
C PHE A 262 -3.24 -3.97 1.14
N GLU A 263 -3.88 -2.84 1.40
CA GLU A 263 -4.80 -2.20 0.48
C GLU A 263 -4.34 -0.76 0.25
N VAL A 264 -4.30 -0.35 -1.01
CA VAL A 264 -3.82 0.99 -1.39
C VAL A 264 -4.66 2.06 -0.71
N GLY A 265 -4.00 2.96 0.00
CA GLY A 265 -4.64 4.10 0.65
C GLY A 265 -5.37 3.77 1.96
N GLU A 266 -5.34 2.52 2.42
CA GLU A 266 -5.97 2.10 3.67
C GLU A 266 -5.58 3.00 4.84
N GLY A 267 -6.58 3.54 5.57
CA GLY A 267 -6.38 4.45 6.71
C GLY A 267 -5.91 5.86 6.35
N ILE A 268 -5.81 6.22 5.06
CA ILE A 268 -5.55 7.61 4.65
C ILE A 268 -6.87 8.35 4.55
N GLU A 269 -7.03 9.38 5.37
CA GLU A 269 -8.18 10.27 5.27
C GLU A 269 -8.07 11.12 3.99
N VAL A 270 -9.03 10.99 3.11
CA VAL A 270 -9.18 11.85 1.93
C VAL A 270 -10.21 12.92 2.30
N GLU A 271 -9.79 14.17 2.36
CA GLU A 271 -10.74 15.27 2.44
C GLU A 271 -11.68 15.18 1.22
N LYS A 272 -12.96 14.97 1.48
CA LYS A 272 -13.99 15.06 0.42
C LYS A 272 -14.08 16.52 0.01
N VAL A 273 -13.31 16.88 -1.01
CA VAL A 273 -13.46 18.19 -1.64
C VAL A 273 -14.87 18.23 -2.23
N ASP A 274 -15.70 19.12 -1.72
CA ASP A 274 -17.00 19.37 -2.34
C ASP A 274 -16.74 20.07 -3.70
N PHE A 275 -16.75 19.23 -4.74
CA PHE A 275 -16.49 19.69 -6.12
C PHE A 275 -17.40 20.85 -6.53
N ALA A 276 -18.62 20.91 -6.00
CA ALA A 276 -19.54 22.01 -6.24
C ALA A 276 -19.05 23.31 -5.58
N ALA A 277 -18.49 23.25 -4.37
CA ALA A 277 -17.91 24.40 -3.68
C ALA A 277 -16.61 24.89 -4.37
N GLU A 278 -15.78 23.97 -4.87
CA GLU A 278 -14.55 24.31 -5.60
C GLU A 278 -14.87 25.00 -6.94
N VAL A 279 -15.81 24.47 -7.69
CA VAL A 279 -16.28 25.11 -8.96
C VAL A 279 -16.89 26.48 -8.70
N MET A 280 -17.68 26.66 -7.62
CA MET A 280 -18.23 27.96 -7.26
C MET A 280 -17.11 28.96 -6.88
N SER A 281 -16.12 28.55 -6.14
CA SER A 281 -14.98 29.42 -5.78
C SER A 281 -14.15 29.87 -6.98
N GLN A 282 -14.08 29.07 -8.05
CA GLN A 282 -13.40 29.42 -9.31
C GLN A 282 -14.23 30.32 -10.23
N ILE A 283 -15.55 30.36 -10.04
CA ILE A 283 -16.46 31.24 -10.83
C ILE A 283 -16.56 32.64 -10.20
N GLU A 284 -16.36 32.73 -8.87
CA GLU A 284 -16.45 34.01 -8.11
C GLU A 284 -15.12 34.76 -8.00
N GLY A 285 -13.98 34.23 -8.42
CA GLY A 285 -12.65 34.84 -8.43
C GLY A 285 -12.21 35.21 -9.86
#